data_3f0ec81041ce9fb31f26bffa4ddbcbdc
#
_entry.id   3f0ec81041ce9fb31f26bffa4ddbcbdc
#
_cell.length_a   1.000
_cell.length_b   1.000
_cell.length_c   1.000
_cell.angle_alpha   90.00
_cell.angle_beta   90.00
_cell.angle_gamma   90.00
#
_symmetry.space_group_name_H-M   'P 1'
#
loop_
_entity.id
_entity.type
_entity.pdbx_description
1 polymer ?
#
loop_
_entity_poly.entity_id
_entity_poly.type
_entity_poly.pdbx_seq_one_letter_code
_entity_poly.pdbx_strand_id
1 'polypeptide(L)'
;QDFKIAGFNKLSIFKHSNFINKSISSNKSNDKNFLSFDIGPTQRILLIKIKNNQSSLDIEKVGADFYSYLKTNSFFKSTFYELNIKNINSSNEYFFDEFIHGVELKSYEFNKYKSKKENKLFEIDVINKSKSFKFDKNKRFKSLIEGTNFTKDLVSEPGNILHPDEYAKRLLNLKKFGLKVNVYNEAKLKKLGMNALLGVGQGSIRGSYLVTLEWNGIK
;
A
#
# COMPACT_ATOMS: atom_id res chain seq x y z
N GLN A 1 9.74 -24.95 8.02
CA GLN A 1 9.08 -24.30 9.18
C GLN A 1 7.60 -24.63 9.12
N ASP A 2 7.08 -25.25 10.18
CA ASP A 2 5.69 -25.69 10.22
C ASP A 2 4.75 -24.49 10.44
N PHE A 3 3.59 -24.50 9.77
CA PHE A 3 2.52 -23.59 10.11
C PHE A 3 2.04 -23.90 11.54
N LYS A 4 2.19 -22.94 12.45
CA LYS A 4 1.62 -23.00 13.80
C LYS A 4 0.63 -21.87 13.96
N ILE A 5 -0.62 -22.21 14.29
CA ILE A 5 -1.66 -21.21 14.53
C ILE A 5 -1.71 -20.91 16.01
N ALA A 6 -1.22 -19.73 16.41
CA ALA A 6 -1.30 -19.30 17.80
C ALA A 6 -2.74 -18.94 18.18
N GLY A 7 -3.20 -19.40 19.34
CA GLY A 7 -4.55 -19.10 19.84
C GLY A 7 -5.69 -19.72 19.05
N PHE A 8 -5.42 -20.74 18.25
CA PHE A 8 -6.38 -21.41 17.38
C PHE A 8 -7.66 -21.88 18.09
N ASN A 9 -7.55 -22.35 19.32
CA ASN A 9 -8.67 -22.78 20.15
C ASN A 9 -9.64 -21.67 20.55
N LYS A 10 -9.26 -20.41 20.34
CA LYS A 10 -10.09 -19.21 20.63
C LYS A 10 -10.89 -18.70 19.43
N LEU A 11 -10.76 -19.35 18.28
CA LEU A 11 -11.40 -18.95 17.06
C LEU A 11 -12.76 -19.60 16.85
N SER A 12 -13.68 -18.89 16.18
CA SER A 12 -14.95 -19.44 15.72
C SER A 12 -14.80 -20.61 14.72
N ILE A 13 -13.63 -20.69 14.07
CA ILE A 13 -13.26 -21.77 13.14
C ILE A 13 -12.72 -23.03 13.84
N PHE A 14 -12.63 -23.02 15.16
CA PHE A 14 -12.07 -24.16 15.94
C PHE A 14 -12.80 -25.48 15.67
N LYS A 15 -14.10 -25.43 15.37
CA LYS A 15 -14.88 -26.61 14.95
C LYS A 15 -14.29 -27.35 13.74
N HIS A 16 -13.46 -26.69 12.93
CA HIS A 16 -12.77 -27.27 11.78
C HIS A 16 -11.31 -27.63 12.06
N SER A 17 -10.89 -27.65 13.32
CA SER A 17 -9.47 -27.79 13.74
C SER A 17 -8.79 -29.04 13.15
N ASN A 18 -9.48 -30.17 13.14
CA ASN A 18 -8.92 -31.43 12.61
C ASN A 18 -8.64 -31.31 11.10
N PHE A 19 -9.56 -30.72 10.35
CA PHE A 19 -9.41 -30.49 8.92
C PHE A 19 -8.26 -29.52 8.64
N ILE A 20 -8.22 -28.41 9.37
CA ILE A 20 -7.16 -27.39 9.25
C ILE A 20 -5.78 -27.99 9.53
N ASN A 21 -5.63 -28.75 10.62
CA ASN A 21 -4.37 -29.38 10.99
C ASN A 21 -3.92 -30.42 9.96
N LYS A 22 -4.83 -31.24 9.42
CA LYS A 22 -4.52 -32.14 8.31
C LYS A 22 -4.07 -31.40 7.06
N SER A 23 -4.75 -30.32 6.70
CA SER A 23 -4.40 -29.49 5.54
C SER A 23 -3.02 -28.82 5.70
N ILE A 24 -2.68 -28.36 6.91
CA ILE A 24 -1.34 -27.86 7.23
C ILE A 24 -0.30 -28.96 7.07
N SER A 25 -0.56 -30.16 7.63
CA SER A 25 0.38 -31.27 7.59
C SER A 25 0.66 -31.77 6.18
N SER A 26 -0.35 -31.81 5.31
CA SER A 26 -0.19 -32.25 3.92
C SER A 26 0.54 -31.20 3.03
N ASN A 27 0.65 -29.95 3.48
CA ASN A 27 1.29 -28.86 2.74
C ASN A 27 2.62 -28.39 3.36
N LYS A 28 3.24 -29.18 4.24
CA LYS A 28 4.48 -28.82 4.96
C LYS A 28 5.66 -28.44 4.06
N SER A 29 5.73 -28.97 2.85
CA SER A 29 6.82 -28.74 1.89
C SER A 29 6.63 -27.52 0.97
N ASN A 30 5.55 -26.77 1.12
CA ASN A 30 5.25 -25.66 0.23
C ASN A 30 5.91 -24.37 0.72
N ASP A 31 6.84 -23.81 -0.06
CA ASP A 31 7.48 -22.50 0.18
C ASP A 31 6.53 -21.31 -0.03
N LYS A 32 5.26 -21.55 -0.31
CA LYS A 32 4.27 -20.51 -0.53
C LYS A 32 3.96 -19.75 0.77
N ASN A 33 3.85 -18.45 0.68
CA ASN A 33 3.45 -17.60 1.82
C ASN A 33 1.98 -17.78 2.22
N PHE A 34 1.17 -18.40 1.35
CA PHE A 34 -0.26 -18.58 1.54
C PHE A 34 -0.64 -20.05 1.41
N LEU A 35 -1.48 -20.50 2.36
CA LEU A 35 -2.15 -21.79 2.29
C LEU A 35 -3.65 -21.55 2.40
N SER A 36 -4.41 -21.94 1.38
CA SER A 36 -5.85 -21.78 1.37
C SER A 36 -6.59 -23.10 1.19
N PHE A 37 -7.74 -23.22 1.82
CA PHE A 37 -8.63 -24.37 1.70
C PHE A 37 -10.06 -24.00 2.04
N ASP A 38 -11.00 -24.66 1.36
CA ASP A 38 -12.43 -24.43 1.56
C ASP A 38 -12.90 -25.24 2.79
N ILE A 39 -13.72 -24.59 3.62
CA ILE A 39 -14.40 -25.19 4.78
C ILE A 39 -15.91 -25.29 4.58
N GLY A 40 -16.40 -24.84 3.44
CA GLY A 40 -17.79 -24.87 3.03
C GLY A 40 -17.95 -24.30 1.62
N PRO A 41 -19.15 -24.33 1.04
CA PRO A 41 -19.40 -23.89 -0.34
C PRO A 41 -19.05 -22.42 -0.61
N THR A 42 -19.14 -21.59 0.42
CA THR A 42 -18.91 -20.13 0.32
C THR A 42 -17.86 -19.61 1.32
N GLN A 43 -17.19 -20.54 2.04
CA GLN A 43 -16.24 -20.17 3.08
C GLN A 43 -14.87 -20.77 2.80
N ARG A 44 -13.87 -19.92 2.77
CA ARG A 44 -12.46 -20.27 2.60
C ARG A 44 -11.63 -19.75 3.76
N ILE A 45 -10.69 -20.55 4.21
CA ILE A 45 -9.65 -20.12 5.13
C ILE A 45 -8.39 -19.86 4.33
N LEU A 46 -7.77 -18.72 4.59
CA LEU A 46 -6.45 -18.37 4.10
C LEU A 46 -5.50 -18.21 5.29
N LEU A 47 -4.49 -19.05 5.35
CA LEU A 47 -3.41 -18.93 6.30
C LEU A 47 -2.27 -18.15 5.67
N ILE A 48 -1.81 -17.12 6.35
CA ILE A 48 -0.68 -16.29 5.92
C ILE A 48 0.53 -16.67 6.78
N LYS A 49 1.61 -17.09 6.13
CA LYS A 49 2.87 -17.44 6.80
C LYS A 49 3.63 -16.17 7.13
N ILE A 50 3.88 -15.96 8.41
CA ILE A 50 4.68 -14.85 8.90
C ILE A 50 5.96 -15.43 9.49
N LYS A 51 7.11 -14.89 9.07
CA LYS A 51 8.41 -15.27 9.59
C LYS A 51 8.75 -14.38 10.80
N ASN A 52 9.51 -14.94 11.73
CA ASN A 52 10.12 -14.11 12.79
C ASN A 52 11.13 -13.13 12.17
N ASN A 53 11.23 -11.94 12.71
CA ASN A 53 12.19 -10.90 12.29
C ASN A 53 12.02 -10.41 10.83
N GLN A 54 10.78 -10.28 10.37
CA GLN A 54 10.52 -9.64 9.08
C GLN A 54 10.75 -8.12 9.17
N SER A 55 11.34 -7.56 8.12
CA SER A 55 11.41 -6.09 7.97
C SER A 55 10.04 -5.53 7.61
N SER A 56 9.84 -4.22 7.81
CA SER A 56 8.62 -3.50 7.36
C SER A 56 8.35 -3.75 5.87
N LEU A 57 9.39 -3.74 5.04
CA LEU A 57 9.28 -4.02 3.61
C LEU A 57 8.78 -5.45 3.33
N ASP A 58 9.22 -6.44 4.11
CA ASP A 58 8.74 -7.83 3.93
C ASP A 58 7.28 -7.96 4.32
N ILE A 59 6.85 -7.25 5.35
CA ILE A 59 5.45 -7.22 5.78
C ILE A 59 4.58 -6.56 4.72
N GLU A 60 5.01 -5.43 4.17
CA GLU A 60 4.33 -4.76 3.05
C GLU A 60 4.22 -5.67 1.82
N LYS A 61 5.28 -6.42 1.48
CA LYS A 61 5.23 -7.42 0.40
C LYS A 61 4.19 -8.51 0.65
N VAL A 62 4.10 -9.01 1.89
CA VAL A 62 3.07 -10.00 2.24
C VAL A 62 1.67 -9.41 2.07
N GLY A 63 1.46 -8.13 2.45
CA GLY A 63 0.21 -7.41 2.21
C GLY A 63 -0.12 -7.27 0.71
N ALA A 64 0.87 -6.91 -0.11
CA ALA A 64 0.73 -6.80 -1.55
C ALA A 64 0.38 -8.15 -2.22
N ASP A 65 1.02 -9.23 -1.77
CA ASP A 65 0.74 -10.60 -2.24
C ASP A 65 -0.67 -11.05 -1.83
N PHE A 66 -1.09 -10.70 -0.61
CA PHE A 66 -2.46 -10.95 -0.14
C PHE A 66 -3.49 -10.27 -1.03
N TYR A 67 -3.31 -8.99 -1.37
CA TYR A 67 -4.19 -8.31 -2.30
C TYR A 67 -4.24 -9.01 -3.67
N SER A 68 -3.07 -9.39 -4.20
CA SER A 68 -2.97 -10.11 -5.46
C SER A 68 -3.74 -11.44 -5.43
N TYR A 69 -3.64 -12.16 -4.30
CA TYR A 69 -4.38 -13.39 -4.08
C TYR A 69 -5.90 -13.15 -4.06
N LEU A 70 -6.36 -12.14 -3.33
CA LEU A 70 -7.78 -11.78 -3.29
C LEU A 70 -8.32 -11.42 -4.67
N LYS A 71 -7.58 -10.60 -5.41
CA LYS A 71 -7.96 -10.14 -6.76
C LYS A 71 -8.04 -11.31 -7.75
N THR A 72 -7.04 -12.18 -7.76
CA THR A 72 -6.99 -13.36 -8.65
C THR A 72 -8.13 -14.34 -8.38
N ASN A 73 -8.54 -14.50 -7.13
CA ASN A 73 -9.61 -15.42 -6.75
C ASN A 73 -10.98 -14.73 -6.65
N SER A 74 -11.09 -13.44 -7.00
CA SER A 74 -12.33 -12.66 -6.94
C SER A 74 -12.96 -12.63 -5.54
N PHE A 75 -12.14 -12.57 -4.50
CA PHE A 75 -12.60 -12.39 -3.12
C PHE A 75 -12.62 -10.90 -2.77
N PHE A 76 -13.82 -10.35 -2.58
CA PHE A 76 -14.00 -8.93 -2.31
C PHE A 76 -14.23 -8.63 -0.82
N LYS A 77 -14.55 -9.65 -0.03
CA LYS A 77 -14.74 -9.52 1.41
C LYS A 77 -13.89 -10.55 2.16
N SER A 78 -13.15 -10.07 3.15
CA SER A 78 -12.27 -10.89 3.98
C SER A 78 -12.41 -10.50 5.45
N THR A 79 -12.37 -11.46 6.34
CA THR A 79 -12.28 -11.21 7.78
C THR A 79 -10.90 -11.62 8.27
N PHE A 80 -10.14 -10.67 8.77
CA PHE A 80 -8.82 -10.89 9.33
C PHE A 80 -8.95 -11.19 10.84
N TYR A 81 -8.48 -12.35 11.25
CA TYR A 81 -8.43 -12.72 12.66
C TYR A 81 -7.02 -12.49 13.19
N GLU A 82 -6.89 -11.59 14.14
CA GLU A 82 -5.67 -11.48 14.91
C GLU A 82 -5.55 -12.68 15.86
N LEU A 83 -4.58 -13.50 15.58
CA LEU A 83 -4.15 -14.58 16.45
C LEU A 83 -2.86 -14.12 17.13
N ASN A 84 -2.95 -13.82 18.40
CA ASN A 84 -1.87 -13.66 19.39
C ASN A 84 -0.43 -13.63 18.81
N ILE A 85 -0.09 -12.55 18.12
CA ILE A 85 1.21 -12.35 17.45
C ILE A 85 2.29 -11.98 18.50
N LYS A 86 2.15 -12.44 19.75
CA LYS A 86 3.05 -12.12 20.87
C LYS A 86 4.52 -12.42 20.63
N ASN A 87 4.84 -13.23 19.61
CA ASN A 87 6.20 -13.61 19.28
C ASN A 87 6.71 -13.04 17.96
N ILE A 88 5.95 -12.18 17.30
CA ILE A 88 6.49 -11.36 16.21
C ILE A 88 7.20 -10.22 16.91
N ASN A 89 8.50 -10.13 16.73
CA ASN A 89 9.40 -9.23 17.45
C ASN A 89 8.77 -7.88 17.79
N SER A 90 9.09 -7.42 18.99
CA SER A 90 8.79 -6.08 19.52
C SER A 90 9.18 -4.90 18.61
N SER A 91 9.92 -5.12 17.54
CA SER A 91 10.27 -4.12 16.54
C SER A 91 9.13 -3.77 15.58
N ASN A 92 8.10 -4.60 15.47
CA ASN A 92 6.99 -4.39 14.53
C ASN A 92 5.68 -4.06 15.26
N GLU A 93 5.71 -3.00 16.05
CA GLU A 93 4.55 -2.49 16.78
C GLU A 93 3.35 -2.20 15.85
N TYR A 94 3.63 -1.92 14.57
CA TYR A 94 2.66 -1.55 13.53
C TYR A 94 2.51 -2.62 12.45
N PHE A 95 2.74 -3.89 12.77
CA PHE A 95 2.66 -4.99 11.79
C PHE A 95 1.40 -4.93 10.91
N PHE A 96 0.24 -4.70 11.52
CA PHE A 96 -1.01 -4.69 10.76
C PHE A 96 -1.13 -3.46 9.87
N ASP A 97 -0.70 -2.31 10.34
CA ASP A 97 -0.67 -1.08 9.53
C ASP A 97 0.28 -1.22 8.34
N GLU A 98 1.46 -1.82 8.55
CA GLU A 98 2.42 -2.13 7.47
C GLU A 98 1.84 -3.13 6.47
N PHE A 99 1.16 -4.16 6.96
CA PHE A 99 0.49 -5.14 6.10
C PHE A 99 -0.60 -4.48 5.25
N ILE A 100 -1.48 -3.70 5.86
CA ILE A 100 -2.54 -2.96 5.15
C ILE A 100 -1.94 -1.93 4.19
N HIS A 101 -0.85 -1.26 4.58
CA HIS A 101 -0.12 -0.37 3.69
C HIS A 101 0.33 -1.08 2.41
N GLY A 102 0.85 -2.30 2.53
CA GLY A 102 1.19 -3.14 1.38
C GLY A 102 -0.01 -3.49 0.49
N VAL A 103 -1.16 -3.80 1.11
CA VAL A 103 -2.44 -4.03 0.39
C VAL A 103 -2.82 -2.78 -0.40
N GLU A 104 -2.81 -1.60 0.23
CA GLU A 104 -3.18 -0.33 -0.39
C GLU A 104 -2.22 0.08 -1.50
N LEU A 105 -0.91 -0.09 -1.31
CA LEU A 105 0.09 0.17 -2.36
C LEU A 105 -0.14 -0.66 -3.62
N LYS A 106 -0.54 -1.93 -3.44
CA LYS A 106 -0.81 -2.86 -4.54
C LYS A 106 -2.17 -2.65 -5.17
N SER A 107 -3.15 -2.13 -4.42
CA SER A 107 -4.51 -1.92 -4.91
C SER A 107 -4.66 -0.73 -5.84
N TYR A 108 -3.65 0.13 -5.92
CA TYR A 108 -3.70 1.31 -6.78
C TYR A 108 -3.99 0.96 -8.23
N GLU A 109 -4.96 1.65 -8.82
CA GLU A 109 -5.31 1.59 -10.24
C GLU A 109 -5.58 2.98 -10.79
N PHE A 110 -4.92 3.29 -11.92
CA PHE A 110 -5.18 4.54 -12.63
C PHE A 110 -6.39 4.38 -13.56
N ASN A 111 -7.57 4.73 -13.06
CA ASN A 111 -8.84 4.55 -13.76
C ASN A 111 -9.46 5.86 -14.28
N LYS A 112 -8.68 6.96 -14.25
CA LYS A 112 -9.19 8.32 -14.52
C LYS A 112 -9.86 8.47 -15.89
N TYR A 113 -9.31 7.82 -16.91
CA TYR A 113 -9.77 7.95 -18.30
C TYR A 113 -10.50 6.70 -18.82
N LYS A 114 -10.72 5.72 -17.96
CA LYS A 114 -11.47 4.53 -18.37
C LYS A 114 -12.97 4.82 -18.39
N SER A 115 -13.65 4.48 -19.49
CA SER A 115 -15.11 4.60 -19.64
C SER A 115 -15.87 3.64 -18.73
N LYS A 116 -15.34 2.44 -18.48
CA LYS A 116 -15.87 1.48 -17.51
C LYS A 116 -14.94 1.39 -16.32
N LYS A 117 -15.39 1.87 -15.16
CA LYS A 117 -14.66 1.73 -13.89
C LYS A 117 -15.20 0.51 -13.16
N GLU A 118 -14.43 -0.56 -13.12
CA GLU A 118 -14.74 -1.67 -12.21
C GLU A 118 -14.28 -1.29 -10.80
N ASN A 119 -15.12 -0.59 -10.06
CA ASN A 119 -14.85 -0.30 -8.65
C ASN A 119 -15.26 -1.52 -7.81
N LYS A 120 -14.43 -2.55 -7.82
CA LYS A 120 -14.57 -3.65 -6.87
C LYS A 120 -13.88 -3.23 -5.58
N LEU A 121 -14.67 -2.81 -4.59
CA LEU A 121 -14.16 -2.49 -3.26
C LEU A 121 -13.77 -3.79 -2.56
N PHE A 122 -12.53 -3.83 -2.06
CA PHE A 122 -12.09 -4.89 -1.17
C PHE A 122 -12.39 -4.47 0.27
N GLU A 123 -13.18 -5.28 0.95
CA GLU A 123 -13.59 -5.05 2.33
C GLU A 123 -12.81 -6.00 3.23
N ILE A 124 -12.09 -5.45 4.20
CA ILE A 124 -11.31 -6.22 5.17
C ILE A 124 -11.83 -5.89 6.57
N ASP A 125 -12.58 -6.82 7.13
CA ASP A 125 -12.99 -6.76 8.53
C ASP A 125 -11.87 -7.28 9.42
N VAL A 126 -11.57 -6.59 10.51
CA VAL A 126 -10.57 -7.04 11.48
C VAL A 126 -11.23 -7.39 12.80
N ILE A 127 -11.12 -8.65 13.20
CA ILE A 127 -11.55 -9.09 14.51
C ILE A 127 -10.34 -9.14 15.44
N ASN A 128 -10.23 -8.13 16.27
CA ASN A 128 -9.19 -8.02 17.28
C ASN A 128 -9.77 -8.38 18.66
N LYS A 129 -9.33 -9.49 19.23
CA LYS A 129 -9.69 -9.91 20.61
C LYS A 129 -8.61 -9.58 21.62
N SER A 130 -7.43 -9.16 21.21
CA SER A 130 -6.34 -8.77 22.09
C SER A 130 -6.10 -7.25 22.01
N LYS A 131 -5.85 -6.61 23.17
CA LYS A 131 -5.47 -5.18 23.21
C LYS A 131 -4.06 -4.91 22.67
N SER A 132 -3.43 -5.88 22.02
CA SER A 132 -2.05 -5.81 21.57
C SER A 132 -1.88 -5.10 20.22
N PHE A 133 -2.96 -4.89 19.48
CA PHE A 133 -2.90 -4.13 18.24
C PHE A 133 -2.92 -2.63 18.55
N LYS A 134 -1.85 -1.98 18.17
CA LYS A 134 -1.81 -0.52 18.12
C LYS A 134 -1.99 -0.11 16.66
N PHE A 135 -3.10 0.53 16.35
CA PHE A 135 -3.27 1.18 15.07
C PHE A 135 -2.48 2.49 15.05
N ASP A 136 -1.97 2.86 13.89
CA ASP A 136 -1.31 4.15 13.68
C ASP A 136 -2.28 5.31 13.91
N LYS A 137 -2.33 5.78 15.16
CA LYS A 137 -3.17 6.91 15.59
C LYS A 137 -2.79 8.20 14.86
N ASN A 138 -1.56 8.31 14.39
CA ASN A 138 -1.02 9.49 13.72
C ASN A 138 -1.34 9.52 12.23
N LYS A 139 -2.03 8.51 11.72
CA LYS A 139 -2.39 8.41 10.29
C LYS A 139 -1.17 8.45 9.34
N ARG A 140 0.00 8.04 9.83
CA ARG A 140 1.25 8.05 9.05
C ARG A 140 1.10 7.26 7.75
N PHE A 141 0.62 6.03 7.85
CA PHE A 141 0.45 5.15 6.68
C PHE A 141 -0.56 5.72 5.70
N LYS A 142 -1.64 6.33 6.18
CA LYS A 142 -2.60 7.04 5.33
C LYS A 142 -1.92 8.17 4.53
N SER A 143 -1.10 8.98 5.18
CA SER A 143 -0.37 10.06 4.52
C SER A 143 0.66 9.53 3.51
N LEU A 144 1.32 8.42 3.83
CA LEU A 144 2.25 7.75 2.90
C LEU A 144 1.53 7.26 1.64
N ILE A 145 0.37 6.63 1.78
CA ILE A 145 -0.45 6.19 0.64
C ILE A 145 -0.92 7.36 -0.21
N GLU A 146 -1.43 8.42 0.42
CA GLU A 146 -1.89 9.62 -0.30
C GLU A 146 -0.75 10.25 -1.13
N GLY A 147 0.44 10.38 -0.54
CA GLY A 147 1.62 10.90 -1.24
C GLY A 147 2.12 9.98 -2.36
N THR A 148 2.14 8.68 -2.11
CA THR A 148 2.54 7.68 -3.11
C THR A 148 1.55 7.63 -4.27
N ASN A 149 0.24 7.65 -3.99
CA ASN A 149 -0.78 7.64 -5.02
C ASN A 149 -0.77 8.94 -5.85
N PHE A 150 -0.54 10.09 -5.22
CA PHE A 150 -0.32 11.35 -5.93
C PHE A 150 0.85 11.23 -6.94
N THR A 151 1.96 10.63 -6.53
CA THR A 151 3.12 10.40 -7.41
C THR A 151 2.78 9.43 -8.55
N LYS A 152 2.10 8.32 -8.23
CA LYS A 152 1.66 7.34 -9.25
C LYS A 152 0.69 7.95 -10.25
N ASP A 153 -0.21 8.83 -9.78
CA ASP A 153 -1.13 9.57 -10.66
C ASP A 153 -0.36 10.46 -11.64
N LEU A 154 0.66 11.20 -11.16
CA LEU A 154 1.50 12.03 -12.02
C LEU A 154 2.23 11.20 -13.07
N VAL A 155 2.79 10.06 -12.70
CA VAL A 155 3.50 9.15 -13.64
C VAL A 155 2.55 8.53 -14.66
N SER A 156 1.30 8.26 -14.26
CA SER A 156 0.31 7.59 -15.11
C SER A 156 -0.45 8.55 -16.04
N GLU A 157 -0.32 9.85 -15.83
CA GLU A 157 -0.97 10.85 -16.69
C GLU A 157 -0.34 10.86 -18.09
N PRO A 158 -1.16 10.93 -19.16
CA PRO A 158 -0.65 11.03 -20.51
C PRO A 158 -0.01 12.40 -20.76
N GLY A 159 0.99 12.45 -21.67
CA GLY A 159 1.78 13.64 -21.96
C GLY A 159 1.00 14.83 -22.53
N ASN A 160 -0.17 14.57 -23.14
CA ASN A 160 -1.09 15.63 -23.58
C ASN A 160 -1.88 16.29 -22.44
N ILE A 161 -1.83 15.74 -21.25
CA ILE A 161 -2.43 16.29 -20.03
C ILE A 161 -1.35 16.81 -19.08
N LEU A 162 -0.36 15.97 -18.76
CA LEU A 162 0.71 16.32 -17.83
C LEU A 162 1.92 16.87 -18.58
N HIS A 163 1.84 18.12 -18.99
CA HIS A 163 2.96 18.89 -19.52
C HIS A 163 3.56 19.82 -18.43
N PRO A 164 4.70 20.48 -18.66
CA PRO A 164 5.45 21.16 -17.59
C PRO A 164 4.65 22.20 -16.78
N ASP A 165 3.83 23.00 -17.43
CA ASP A 165 2.98 23.99 -16.76
C ASP A 165 1.89 23.35 -15.88
N GLU A 166 1.23 22.29 -16.36
CA GLU A 166 0.23 21.57 -15.56
C GLU A 166 0.91 20.83 -14.39
N TYR A 167 2.10 20.26 -14.61
CA TYR A 167 2.87 19.65 -13.54
C TYR A 167 3.23 20.66 -12.45
N ALA A 168 3.76 21.82 -12.83
CA ALA A 168 4.08 22.90 -11.90
C ALA A 168 2.84 23.38 -11.12
N LYS A 169 1.68 23.48 -11.77
CA LYS A 169 0.40 23.84 -11.14
C LYS A 169 -0.05 22.78 -10.12
N ARG A 170 0.07 21.49 -10.43
CA ARG A 170 -0.26 20.41 -9.49
C ARG A 170 0.64 20.42 -8.27
N LEU A 171 1.94 20.64 -8.45
CA LEU A 171 2.88 20.80 -7.34
C LEU A 171 2.59 22.03 -6.49
N LEU A 172 2.16 23.15 -7.11
CA LEU A 172 1.79 24.35 -6.39
C LEU A 172 0.64 24.13 -5.39
N ASN A 173 -0.28 23.20 -5.71
CA ASN A 173 -1.38 22.82 -4.82
C ASN A 173 -0.92 22.13 -3.53
N LEU A 174 0.33 21.66 -3.46
CA LEU A 174 0.88 21.05 -2.24
C LEU A 174 1.09 22.08 -1.11
N LYS A 175 0.99 23.38 -1.40
CA LYS A 175 0.94 24.43 -0.37
C LYS A 175 -0.13 24.20 0.69
N LYS A 176 -1.25 23.59 0.31
CA LYS A 176 -2.34 23.26 1.25
C LYS A 176 -1.92 22.30 2.38
N PHE A 177 -0.83 21.55 2.17
CA PHE A 177 -0.25 20.65 3.17
C PHE A 177 0.88 21.30 3.97
N GLY A 178 1.10 22.61 3.84
CA GLY A 178 2.13 23.35 4.59
C GLY A 178 3.50 23.40 3.93
N LEU A 179 3.65 22.88 2.69
CA LEU A 179 4.89 23.03 1.96
C LEU A 179 5.04 24.46 1.43
N LYS A 180 6.26 24.99 1.50
CA LYS A 180 6.64 26.19 0.76
C LYS A 180 6.99 25.77 -0.67
N VAL A 181 6.20 26.22 -1.63
CA VAL A 181 6.37 25.84 -3.04
C VAL A 181 6.67 27.09 -3.85
N ASN A 182 7.81 27.10 -4.56
CA ASN A 182 8.18 28.16 -5.49
C ASN A 182 8.22 27.61 -6.91
N VAL A 183 7.63 28.37 -7.83
CA VAL A 183 7.61 28.03 -9.26
C VAL A 183 8.42 29.08 -10.01
N TYR A 184 9.39 28.62 -10.78
CA TYR A 184 10.25 29.42 -11.64
C TYR A 184 9.91 29.13 -13.10
N ASN A 185 9.38 30.11 -13.79
CA ASN A 185 9.10 30.05 -15.22
C ASN A 185 10.36 30.44 -16.03
N GLU A 186 10.30 30.34 -17.36
CA GLU A 186 11.43 30.62 -18.24
C GLU A 186 12.06 32.00 -18.00
N ALA A 187 11.26 33.04 -17.78
CA ALA A 187 11.78 34.39 -17.55
C ALA A 187 12.63 34.47 -16.27
N LYS A 188 12.21 33.77 -15.20
CA LYS A 188 12.99 33.64 -13.96
C LYS A 188 14.22 32.79 -14.16
N LEU A 189 14.10 31.68 -14.90
CA LEU A 189 15.22 30.76 -15.19
C LEU A 189 16.32 31.46 -16.00
N LYS A 190 15.96 32.29 -16.97
CA LYS A 190 16.90 33.15 -17.72
C LYS A 190 17.65 34.07 -16.78
N LYS A 191 16.93 34.78 -15.89
CA LYS A 191 17.55 35.72 -14.90
C LYS A 191 18.51 35.00 -13.94
N LEU A 192 18.27 33.72 -13.65
CA LEU A 192 19.12 32.87 -12.80
C LEU A 192 20.29 32.22 -13.57
N GLY A 193 20.40 32.45 -14.87
CA GLY A 193 21.44 31.87 -15.70
C GLY A 193 21.30 30.35 -15.93
N MET A 194 20.10 29.77 -15.74
CA MET A 194 19.86 28.34 -15.89
C MET A 194 19.70 27.92 -17.35
N ASN A 195 20.68 28.30 -18.18
CA ASN A 195 20.62 28.15 -19.64
C ASN A 195 20.64 26.68 -20.10
N ALA A 196 21.31 25.78 -19.37
CA ALA A 196 21.32 24.35 -19.69
C ALA A 196 19.90 23.74 -19.61
N LEU A 197 19.15 24.06 -18.55
CA LEU A 197 17.77 23.65 -18.39
C LEU A 197 16.87 24.18 -19.51
N LEU A 198 17.05 25.45 -19.86
CA LEU A 198 16.31 26.11 -20.95
C LEU A 198 16.66 25.50 -22.30
N GLY A 199 17.94 25.13 -22.52
CA GLY A 199 18.40 24.46 -23.72
C GLY A 199 17.73 23.12 -23.96
N VAL A 200 17.49 22.34 -22.90
CA VAL A 200 16.74 21.07 -22.99
C VAL A 200 15.30 21.29 -23.44
N GLY A 201 14.66 22.36 -22.94
CA GLY A 201 13.26 22.66 -23.22
C GLY A 201 12.99 23.38 -24.55
N GLN A 202 14.01 23.92 -25.23
CA GLN A 202 13.81 24.83 -26.35
C GLN A 202 13.15 24.21 -27.59
N GLY A 203 13.19 22.88 -27.73
CA GLY A 203 12.50 22.15 -28.81
C GLY A 203 11.00 21.93 -28.54
N SER A 204 10.51 22.29 -27.37
CA SER A 204 9.10 22.16 -26.98
C SER A 204 8.34 23.44 -27.22
N ILE A 205 7.08 23.33 -27.65
CA ILE A 205 6.13 24.46 -27.68
C ILE A 205 5.68 24.87 -26.26
N ARG A 206 5.96 24.03 -25.25
CA ARG A 206 5.64 24.31 -23.84
C ARG A 206 6.85 24.86 -23.11
N GLY A 207 6.63 25.86 -22.29
CA GLY A 207 7.69 26.48 -21.50
C GLY A 207 8.30 25.55 -20.45
N SER A 208 9.56 25.84 -20.10
CA SER A 208 10.30 25.12 -19.05
C SER A 208 9.98 25.69 -17.67
N TYR A 209 9.91 24.85 -16.67
CA TYR A 209 9.63 25.19 -15.29
C TYR A 209 10.60 24.49 -14.35
N LEU A 210 10.92 25.17 -13.25
CA LEU A 210 11.57 24.57 -12.07
C LEU A 210 10.64 24.78 -10.88
N VAL A 211 10.40 23.73 -10.11
CA VAL A 211 9.62 23.83 -8.88
C VAL A 211 10.47 23.36 -7.71
N THR A 212 10.54 24.20 -6.67
CA THR A 212 11.17 23.83 -5.40
C THR A 212 10.11 23.59 -4.34
N LEU A 213 10.26 22.50 -3.60
CA LEU A 213 9.41 22.13 -2.49
C LEU A 213 10.25 22.15 -1.21
N GLU A 214 9.82 22.87 -0.20
CA GLU A 214 10.51 23.01 1.07
C GLU A 214 9.55 22.64 2.20
N TRP A 215 9.99 21.74 3.07
CA TRP A 215 9.27 21.33 4.26
C TRP A 215 10.07 21.66 5.51
N ASN A 216 9.52 22.57 6.35
CA ASN A 216 10.11 22.97 7.62
C ASN A 216 9.28 22.37 8.77
N GLY A 217 9.34 21.06 8.93
CA GLY A 217 8.44 20.32 9.82
C GLY A 217 8.75 20.43 11.31
N ILE A 218 9.99 20.79 11.68
CA ILE A 218 10.41 20.96 13.08
C ILE A 218 11.22 22.24 13.18
N LYS A 219 10.77 23.15 14.04
CA LYS A 219 11.54 24.30 14.49
C LYS A 219 12.45 23.87 15.63
#